data_d94840aabbc991374b21d6a6e963b629
#
_entry.id   d94840aabbc991374b21d6a6e963b629
#
_cell.length_a   1.000
_cell.length_b   1.000
_cell.length_c   1.000
_cell.angle_alpha   90.00
_cell.angle_beta   90.00
_cell.angle_gamma   90.00
#
_symmetry.space_group_name_H-M   'P 1'
#
loop_
_entity.id
_entity.type
_entity.pdbx_description
1 polymer ?
#
loop_
_entity_poly.entity_id
_entity_poly.type
_entity_poly.pdbx_seq_one_letter_code
_entity_poly.pdbx_strand_id
1 'polypeptide(L)'
;MITTAVVLAGGKGVRLRPLTLNTPKPLLPVGNKPLLDYMLGTLVSQGFERILVAVNYLGWKILKHLLEKWSDKGVEIIAPWVNPQDTADAVRRLREFIDGDFIVTMGDVLTNMDLREFANHHEESGAFATIALVEVSSLRDFGAVLLDKEGRVLHFIEKPRFDESYIVSIAYCDPSRLSALHRNLANSGFYAFRYEVLDILEENPYLMDFGKHVFPWLLENGYDVRGWESSAYWIDVGRPATYLMANFDLLSGLAEPLRPYGMERDGVWLGEGVEVAPGARLVPPVALGDGVKVGSGARLGPFAVVGHGSVIRENAAVEHSVVLSRVEVGETARVTSSIVGEGARILPRCNVEGALVRDGETVGSDVVAEAELKVVLAR
;
A
#
# COMPACT_ATOMS: atom_id res chain seq x y z
N MET A 1 -10.45 25.02 4.38
CA MET A 1 -10.61 23.68 3.75
C MET A 1 -9.22 23.20 3.33
N ILE A 2 -8.79 22.06 3.83
CA ILE A 2 -7.49 21.45 3.49
C ILE A 2 -7.52 20.95 2.04
N THR A 3 -6.64 21.47 1.19
CA THR A 3 -6.49 21.08 -0.23
C THR A 3 -5.11 20.51 -0.54
N THR A 4 -4.19 20.55 0.43
CA THR A 4 -2.83 20.03 0.30
C THR A 4 -2.67 18.65 0.92
N ALA A 5 -2.11 17.71 0.17
CA ALA A 5 -1.78 16.37 0.65
C ALA A 5 -0.29 16.06 0.42
N VAL A 6 0.36 15.46 1.42
CA VAL A 6 1.72 14.94 1.34
C VAL A 6 1.65 13.42 1.22
N VAL A 7 2.23 12.84 0.17
CA VAL A 7 2.32 11.41 -0.06
C VAL A 7 3.75 10.93 0.21
N LEU A 8 3.95 10.12 1.23
CA LEU A 8 5.25 9.56 1.56
C LEU A 8 5.55 8.36 0.65
N ALA A 9 6.51 8.52 -0.26
CA ALA A 9 6.83 7.55 -1.31
C ALA A 9 8.34 7.19 -1.37
N GLY A 10 9.12 7.56 -0.35
CA GLY A 10 10.59 7.42 -0.34
C GLY A 10 11.15 6.13 0.27
N GLY A 11 10.31 5.25 0.78
CA GLY A 11 10.72 4.05 1.53
C GLY A 11 11.40 2.98 0.66
N LYS A 12 12.41 2.28 1.23
CA LYS A 12 13.18 1.21 0.53
C LYS A 12 12.39 -0.10 0.33
N GLY A 13 11.31 -0.33 1.07
CA GLY A 13 10.50 -1.55 0.97
C GLY A 13 11.28 -2.85 1.23
N VAL A 14 12.20 -2.86 2.20
CA VAL A 14 13.16 -3.96 2.43
C VAL A 14 12.47 -5.31 2.67
N ARG A 15 11.32 -5.32 3.34
CA ARG A 15 10.54 -6.53 3.64
C ARG A 15 9.89 -7.17 2.40
N LEU A 16 9.77 -6.43 1.30
CA LEU A 16 9.25 -6.90 0.00
C LEU A 16 10.34 -7.36 -0.97
N ARG A 17 11.63 -7.29 -0.58
CA ARG A 17 12.69 -7.81 -1.44
C ARG A 17 12.48 -9.29 -1.74
N PRO A 18 12.75 -9.72 -2.98
CA PRO A 18 13.48 -9.03 -4.05
C PRO A 18 12.67 -8.09 -4.95
N LEU A 19 11.34 -8.01 -4.87
CA LEU A 19 10.50 -7.20 -5.76
C LEU A 19 10.88 -5.71 -5.77
N THR A 20 11.32 -5.20 -4.60
CA THR A 20 11.70 -3.78 -4.44
C THR A 20 13.17 -3.49 -4.72
N LEU A 21 13.94 -4.43 -5.26
CA LEU A 21 15.32 -4.16 -5.66
C LEU A 21 15.38 -3.24 -6.90
N ASN A 22 14.46 -3.45 -7.84
CA ASN A 22 14.42 -2.72 -9.09
C ASN A 22 13.20 -1.80 -9.22
N THR A 23 12.16 -2.01 -8.43
CA THR A 23 10.91 -1.23 -8.48
C THR A 23 10.63 -0.62 -7.12
N PRO A 24 10.46 0.71 -7.00
CA PRO A 24 10.13 1.32 -5.72
C PRO A 24 8.75 0.84 -5.27
N LYS A 25 8.56 0.60 -3.95
CA LYS A 25 7.33 0.05 -3.38
C LYS A 25 6.05 0.74 -3.88
N PRO A 26 5.98 2.09 -3.98
CA PRO A 26 4.79 2.77 -4.48
C PRO A 26 4.44 2.46 -5.94
N LEU A 27 5.40 1.96 -6.73
CA LEU A 27 5.16 1.55 -8.12
C LEU A 27 4.93 0.05 -8.30
N LEU A 28 4.93 -0.75 -7.22
CA LEU A 28 4.51 -2.15 -7.33
C LEU A 28 3.04 -2.21 -7.76
N PRO A 29 2.71 -3.00 -8.81
CA PRO A 29 1.35 -3.06 -9.30
C PRO A 29 0.47 -3.96 -8.41
N VAL A 30 -0.71 -3.47 -8.07
CA VAL A 30 -1.80 -4.25 -7.50
C VAL A 30 -2.94 -4.25 -8.52
N GLY A 31 -3.41 -5.43 -8.94
CA GLY A 31 -4.37 -5.51 -10.04
C GLY A 31 -3.89 -4.83 -11.32
N ASN A 32 -2.60 -4.95 -11.66
CA ASN A 32 -1.93 -4.34 -12.82
C ASN A 32 -1.87 -2.79 -12.83
N LYS A 33 -2.11 -2.13 -11.70
CA LYS A 33 -2.03 -0.67 -11.56
C LYS A 33 -1.12 -0.32 -10.36
N PRO A 34 -0.17 0.62 -10.48
CA PRO A 34 0.72 1.02 -9.38
C PRO A 34 -0.04 1.43 -8.11
N LEU A 35 0.47 1.06 -6.94
CA LEU A 35 -0.10 1.47 -5.64
C LEU A 35 -0.26 2.99 -5.54
N LEU A 36 0.76 3.73 -5.98
CA LEU A 36 0.74 5.20 -5.97
C LEU A 36 -0.43 5.77 -6.76
N ASP A 37 -0.83 5.13 -7.88
CA ASP A 37 -1.92 5.61 -8.72
C ASP A 37 -3.30 5.48 -8.04
N TYR A 38 -3.46 4.52 -7.12
CA TYR A 38 -4.66 4.44 -6.29
C TYR A 38 -4.72 5.63 -5.33
N MET A 39 -3.64 5.91 -4.62
CA MET A 39 -3.58 7.02 -3.68
C MET A 39 -3.78 8.37 -4.38
N LEU A 40 -3.05 8.63 -5.46
CA LEU A 40 -3.20 9.87 -6.24
C LEU A 40 -4.62 10.01 -6.80
N GLY A 41 -5.18 8.91 -7.36
CA GLY A 41 -6.54 8.90 -7.87
C GLY A 41 -7.58 9.21 -6.80
N THR A 42 -7.43 8.66 -5.60
CA THR A 42 -8.28 8.95 -4.44
C THR A 42 -8.18 10.42 -4.05
N LEU A 43 -6.98 10.95 -3.88
CA LEU A 43 -6.76 12.37 -3.54
C LEU A 43 -7.41 13.30 -4.56
N VAL A 44 -7.17 13.08 -5.85
CA VAL A 44 -7.73 13.91 -6.93
C VAL A 44 -9.26 13.81 -6.96
N SER A 45 -9.82 12.60 -6.89
CA SER A 45 -11.29 12.41 -6.93
C SER A 45 -11.99 13.02 -5.72
N GLN A 46 -11.28 13.17 -4.60
CA GLN A 46 -11.78 13.78 -3.37
C GLN A 46 -11.44 15.28 -3.23
N GLY A 47 -10.95 15.91 -4.31
CA GLY A 47 -10.80 17.36 -4.42
C GLY A 47 -9.56 17.93 -3.72
N PHE A 48 -8.48 17.15 -3.57
CA PHE A 48 -7.18 17.69 -3.22
C PHE A 48 -6.53 18.33 -4.46
N GLU A 49 -6.08 19.56 -4.33
CA GLU A 49 -5.62 20.39 -5.45
C GLU A 49 -4.09 20.42 -5.57
N ARG A 50 -3.39 20.26 -4.44
CA ARG A 50 -1.92 20.22 -4.38
C ARG A 50 -1.47 18.92 -3.71
N ILE A 51 -0.65 18.14 -4.41
CA ILE A 51 -0.14 16.86 -3.92
C ILE A 51 1.39 16.89 -3.94
N LEU A 52 2.00 16.77 -2.75
CA LEU A 52 3.45 16.71 -2.58
C LEU A 52 3.86 15.25 -2.45
N VAL A 53 4.65 14.73 -3.38
CA VAL A 53 5.14 13.35 -3.34
C VAL A 53 6.60 13.31 -2.88
N ALA A 54 6.84 12.91 -1.65
CA ALA A 54 8.21 12.80 -1.11
C ALA A 54 8.92 11.59 -1.73
N VAL A 55 9.87 11.82 -2.64
CA VAL A 55 10.59 10.76 -3.35
C VAL A 55 12.03 10.63 -2.85
N ASN A 56 12.54 9.38 -2.78
CA ASN A 56 13.93 9.08 -2.43
C ASN A 56 14.41 7.80 -3.13
N TYR A 57 14.22 6.63 -2.51
CA TYR A 57 14.70 5.35 -3.05
C TYR A 57 14.10 5.07 -4.42
N LEU A 58 14.96 4.87 -5.44
CA LEU A 58 14.57 4.73 -6.84
C LEU A 58 13.60 5.86 -7.31
N GLY A 59 13.70 7.04 -6.70
CA GLY A 59 12.80 8.17 -6.90
C GLY A 59 12.69 8.62 -8.36
N TRP A 60 13.76 8.47 -9.15
CA TRP A 60 13.72 8.77 -10.59
C TRP A 60 12.66 7.96 -11.35
N LYS A 61 12.34 6.72 -10.90
CA LYS A 61 11.25 5.93 -11.49
C LYS A 61 9.89 6.52 -11.14
N ILE A 62 9.73 6.98 -9.89
CA ILE A 62 8.50 7.66 -9.46
C ILE A 62 8.34 8.97 -10.24
N LEU A 63 9.38 9.79 -10.35
CA LEU A 63 9.36 11.04 -11.12
C LEU A 63 8.97 10.79 -12.58
N LYS A 64 9.60 9.81 -13.21
CA LYS A 64 9.26 9.41 -14.59
C LYS A 64 7.78 9.02 -14.70
N HIS A 65 7.28 8.18 -13.80
CA HIS A 65 5.89 7.75 -13.79
C HIS A 65 4.92 8.91 -13.62
N LEU A 66 5.20 9.84 -12.70
CA LEU A 66 4.39 11.04 -12.50
C LEU A 66 4.33 11.91 -13.74
N LEU A 67 5.47 12.14 -14.40
CA LEU A 67 5.54 12.91 -15.65
C LEU A 67 4.75 12.24 -16.78
N GLU A 68 4.82 10.92 -16.92
CA GLU A 68 4.16 10.18 -18.01
C GLU A 68 2.66 9.99 -17.80
N LYS A 69 2.18 9.91 -16.56
CA LYS A 69 0.80 9.51 -16.27
C LYS A 69 -0.04 10.58 -15.57
N TRP A 70 0.58 11.56 -14.94
CA TRP A 70 -0.10 12.52 -14.06
C TRP A 70 0.06 13.99 -14.45
N SER A 71 0.91 14.35 -15.43
CA SER A 71 1.16 15.72 -15.84
C SER A 71 -0.08 16.48 -16.32
N ASP A 72 -1.03 15.77 -16.92
CA ASP A 72 -2.22 16.38 -17.57
C ASP A 72 -3.53 16.15 -16.80
N LYS A 73 -3.45 15.87 -15.50
CA LYS A 73 -4.65 15.52 -14.70
C LYS A 73 -5.34 16.72 -14.01
N GLY A 74 -4.88 17.94 -14.25
CA GLY A 74 -5.49 19.15 -13.69
C GLY A 74 -5.28 19.32 -12.18
N VAL A 75 -4.31 18.63 -11.60
CA VAL A 75 -3.88 18.72 -10.21
C VAL A 75 -2.42 19.12 -10.17
N GLU A 76 -2.04 19.97 -9.20
CA GLU A 76 -0.64 20.34 -8.98
C GLU A 76 0.08 19.19 -8.24
N ILE A 77 1.00 18.50 -8.94
CA ILE A 77 1.84 17.46 -8.32
C ILE A 77 3.29 17.98 -8.28
N ILE A 78 3.81 18.12 -7.07
CA ILE A 78 5.20 18.51 -6.81
C ILE A 78 5.89 17.31 -6.18
N ALA A 79 6.98 16.85 -6.77
CA ALA A 79 7.68 15.66 -6.28
C ALA A 79 9.16 15.95 -5.99
N PRO A 80 9.48 16.62 -4.87
CA PRO A 80 10.84 16.96 -4.50
C PRO A 80 11.63 15.71 -4.13
N TRP A 81 12.89 15.70 -4.59
CA TRP A 81 13.83 14.67 -4.15
C TRP A 81 14.33 15.03 -2.76
N VAL A 82 13.85 14.28 -1.77
CA VAL A 82 14.25 14.46 -0.38
C VAL A 82 15.08 13.26 0.09
N ASN A 83 16.02 13.50 1.00
CA ASN A 83 16.80 12.42 1.62
C ASN A 83 16.52 12.41 3.12
N PRO A 84 15.31 11.99 3.54
CA PRO A 84 14.89 12.01 4.92
C PRO A 84 15.49 10.83 5.70
N GLN A 85 15.59 11.02 7.01
CA GLN A 85 15.96 9.93 7.91
C GLN A 85 14.75 9.04 8.23
N ASP A 86 13.55 9.66 8.38
CA ASP A 86 12.30 8.93 8.61
C ASP A 86 11.09 9.79 8.17
N THR A 87 9.87 9.40 8.53
CA THR A 87 8.60 9.92 8.02
C THR A 87 8.36 11.41 8.32
N ALA A 88 8.60 11.86 9.55
CA ALA A 88 8.42 13.26 9.92
C ALA A 88 9.53 14.17 9.35
N ASP A 89 10.76 13.66 9.25
CA ASP A 89 11.85 14.38 8.58
C ASP A 89 11.55 14.59 7.08
N ALA A 90 10.83 13.66 6.44
CA ALA A 90 10.39 13.85 5.06
C ALA A 90 9.44 15.05 4.94
N VAL A 91 8.46 15.17 5.85
CA VAL A 91 7.51 16.31 5.85
C VAL A 91 8.23 17.61 6.18
N ARG A 92 9.12 17.63 7.16
CA ARG A 92 9.93 18.82 7.49
C ARG A 92 10.66 19.37 6.26
N ARG A 93 11.26 18.48 5.45
CA ARG A 93 11.99 18.87 4.22
C ARG A 93 11.09 19.36 3.09
N LEU A 94 9.78 19.20 3.21
CA LEU A 94 8.80 19.71 2.26
C LEU A 94 8.20 21.05 2.70
N ARG A 95 8.63 21.64 3.82
CA ARG A 95 8.08 22.86 4.41
C ARG A 95 7.86 23.98 3.39
N GLU A 96 8.82 24.23 2.52
CA GLU A 96 8.76 25.32 1.53
C GLU A 96 7.62 25.16 0.49
N PHE A 97 7.07 23.95 0.36
CA PHE A 97 5.98 23.63 -0.57
C PHE A 97 4.61 23.56 0.12
N ILE A 98 4.54 23.70 1.44
CA ILE A 98 3.31 23.61 2.22
C ILE A 98 2.94 25.02 2.67
N ASP A 99 1.70 25.44 2.40
CA ASP A 99 1.22 26.81 2.63
C ASP A 99 0.01 26.92 3.57
N GLY A 100 -0.38 25.83 4.22
CA GLY A 100 -1.50 25.78 5.17
C GLY A 100 -1.61 24.39 5.82
N ASP A 101 -2.73 24.14 6.48
CA ASP A 101 -3.03 22.82 7.04
C ASP A 101 -3.05 21.77 5.94
N PHE A 102 -2.61 20.56 6.25
CA PHE A 102 -2.40 19.52 5.26
C PHE A 102 -2.65 18.11 5.82
N ILE A 103 -2.85 17.18 4.92
CA ILE A 103 -2.84 15.75 5.28
C ILE A 103 -1.54 15.08 4.83
N VAL A 104 -1.15 14.04 5.56
CA VAL A 104 -0.06 13.12 5.21
C VAL A 104 -0.64 11.75 4.94
N THR A 105 -0.26 11.14 3.82
CA THR A 105 -0.67 9.80 3.41
C THR A 105 0.53 8.95 3.01
N MET A 106 0.32 7.64 2.92
CA MET A 106 1.35 6.69 2.53
C MET A 106 1.13 6.25 1.07
N GLY A 107 2.17 6.35 0.24
CA GLY A 107 2.12 5.95 -1.18
C GLY A 107 2.19 4.44 -1.41
N ASP A 108 2.19 3.63 -0.36
CA ASP A 108 2.36 2.19 -0.37
C ASP A 108 1.25 1.43 0.37
N VAL A 109 0.13 2.08 0.62
CA VAL A 109 -1.10 1.55 1.22
C VAL A 109 -2.20 1.48 0.16
N LEU A 110 -2.94 0.38 0.15
CA LEU A 110 -4.18 0.27 -0.63
C LEU A 110 -5.36 0.51 0.32
N THR A 111 -6.18 1.53 0.02
CA THR A 111 -7.32 1.91 0.85
C THR A 111 -8.38 2.65 0.05
N ASN A 112 -9.64 2.49 0.44
CA ASN A 112 -10.79 3.26 -0.07
C ASN A 112 -11.27 4.32 0.96
N MET A 113 -10.39 4.73 1.87
CA MET A 113 -10.70 5.70 2.92
C MET A 113 -11.16 7.04 2.34
N ASP A 114 -12.20 7.62 2.95
CA ASP A 114 -12.63 8.98 2.61
C ASP A 114 -11.71 10.01 3.28
N LEU A 115 -10.70 10.43 2.51
CA LEU A 115 -9.69 11.40 2.96
C LEU A 115 -10.27 12.81 3.04
N ARG A 116 -11.36 13.10 2.32
CA ARG A 116 -12.05 14.38 2.42
C ARG A 116 -12.82 14.47 3.73
N GLU A 117 -13.55 13.41 4.10
CA GLU A 117 -14.21 13.32 5.40
C GLU A 117 -13.19 13.41 6.54
N PHE A 118 -12.06 12.72 6.41
CA PHE A 118 -10.95 12.79 7.37
C PHE A 118 -10.42 14.22 7.54
N ALA A 119 -10.16 14.94 6.44
CA ALA A 119 -9.67 16.31 6.47
C ALA A 119 -10.71 17.27 7.09
N ASN A 120 -12.00 17.12 6.74
CA ASN A 120 -13.09 17.89 7.31
C ASN A 120 -13.21 17.68 8.84
N HIS A 121 -13.12 16.41 9.28
CA HIS A 121 -13.13 16.10 10.73
C HIS A 121 -12.00 16.82 11.47
N HIS A 122 -10.81 16.85 10.90
CA HIS A 122 -9.69 17.59 11.50
C HIS A 122 -10.00 19.08 11.65
N GLU A 123 -10.49 19.73 10.58
CA GLU A 123 -10.85 21.16 10.60
C GLU A 123 -11.96 21.45 11.61
N GLU A 124 -13.03 20.64 11.62
CA GLU A 124 -14.17 20.80 12.52
C GLU A 124 -13.81 20.57 13.99
N SER A 125 -12.94 19.62 14.26
CA SER A 125 -12.49 19.32 15.61
C SER A 125 -11.60 20.43 16.20
N GLY A 126 -10.95 21.23 15.35
CA GLY A 126 -9.97 22.23 15.73
C GLY A 126 -8.71 21.65 16.38
N ALA A 127 -8.47 20.33 16.26
CA ALA A 127 -7.32 19.65 16.81
C ALA A 127 -6.00 20.19 16.22
N PHE A 128 -4.91 20.03 16.95
CA PHE A 128 -3.57 20.33 16.44
C PHE A 128 -3.10 19.25 15.44
N ALA A 129 -3.41 17.98 15.74
CA ALA A 129 -3.16 16.86 14.88
C ALA A 129 -4.31 15.84 14.96
N THR A 130 -4.58 15.15 13.87
CA THR A 130 -5.54 14.03 13.83
C THR A 130 -4.89 12.82 13.20
N ILE A 131 -5.11 11.64 13.80
CA ILE A 131 -4.61 10.35 13.32
C ILE A 131 -5.80 9.57 12.78
N ALA A 132 -5.74 9.13 11.51
CA ALA A 132 -6.72 8.17 11.01
C ALA A 132 -6.41 6.77 11.55
N LEU A 133 -7.43 6.14 12.11
CA LEU A 133 -7.34 4.85 12.80
C LEU A 133 -8.16 3.80 12.07
N VAL A 134 -7.65 2.58 12.05
CA VAL A 134 -8.32 1.40 11.50
C VAL A 134 -8.32 0.27 12.51
N GLU A 135 -9.37 -0.54 12.50
CA GLU A 135 -9.41 -1.73 13.35
C GLU A 135 -8.65 -2.88 12.69
N VAL A 136 -7.74 -3.50 13.44
CA VAL A 136 -6.91 -4.61 12.95
C VAL A 136 -7.03 -5.83 13.86
N SER A 137 -6.77 -7.03 13.32
CA SER A 137 -6.78 -8.27 14.11
C SER A 137 -5.61 -8.35 15.13
N SER A 138 -4.52 -7.63 14.87
CA SER A 138 -3.33 -7.62 15.73
C SER A 138 -2.57 -6.30 15.62
N LEU A 139 -2.17 -5.73 16.74
CA LEU A 139 -1.39 -4.47 16.83
C LEU A 139 0.12 -4.66 16.71
N ARG A 140 0.63 -5.91 16.62
CA ARG A 140 2.07 -6.20 16.67
C ARG A 140 2.94 -5.46 15.66
N ASP A 141 2.37 -5.18 14.50
CA ASP A 141 3.08 -4.53 13.39
C ASP A 141 2.76 -3.04 13.24
N PHE A 142 1.85 -2.51 14.07
CA PHE A 142 1.28 -1.16 13.93
C PHE A 142 1.42 -0.34 15.23
N GLY A 143 1.28 0.96 15.13
CA GLY A 143 1.13 1.83 16.29
C GLY A 143 -0.26 1.64 16.91
N ALA A 144 -0.32 1.36 18.22
CA ALA A 144 -1.56 1.28 18.98
C ALA A 144 -1.96 2.66 19.49
N VAL A 145 -3.24 3.01 19.39
CA VAL A 145 -3.77 4.29 19.83
C VAL A 145 -4.92 4.07 20.81
N LEU A 146 -4.83 4.72 21.98
CA LEU A 146 -5.88 4.71 22.98
C LEU A 146 -6.61 6.05 22.96
N LEU A 147 -7.93 6.02 22.85
CA LEU A 147 -8.80 7.20 22.82
C LEU A 147 -9.64 7.32 24.09
N ASP A 148 -9.98 8.57 24.46
CA ASP A 148 -11.08 8.86 25.36
C ASP A 148 -12.44 8.83 24.64
N LYS A 149 -13.53 9.10 25.36
CA LYS A 149 -14.90 9.11 24.81
C LYS A 149 -15.14 10.23 23.82
N GLU A 150 -14.36 11.27 23.90
CA GLU A 150 -14.41 12.47 23.05
C GLU A 150 -13.50 12.33 21.82
N GLY A 151 -12.83 11.15 21.63
CA GLY A 151 -11.93 10.88 20.52
C GLY A 151 -10.54 11.49 20.66
N ARG A 152 -10.16 11.98 21.86
CA ARG A 152 -8.80 12.48 22.10
C ARG A 152 -7.84 11.32 22.30
N VAL A 153 -6.65 11.43 21.76
CA VAL A 153 -5.59 10.44 21.95
C VAL A 153 -5.01 10.59 23.36
N LEU A 154 -5.22 9.57 24.19
CA LEU A 154 -4.65 9.48 25.52
C LEU A 154 -3.25 8.90 25.50
N HIS A 155 -3.02 7.96 24.59
CA HIS A 155 -1.73 7.27 24.50
C HIS A 155 -1.46 6.78 23.09
N PHE A 156 -0.18 6.80 22.70
CA PHE A 156 0.31 6.27 21.44
C PHE A 156 1.53 5.37 21.70
N ILE A 157 1.49 4.12 21.25
CA ILE A 157 2.59 3.17 21.40
C ILE A 157 2.92 2.56 20.05
N GLU A 158 4.13 2.85 19.54
CA GLU A 158 4.59 2.29 18.27
C GLU A 158 4.99 0.82 18.45
N LYS A 159 4.29 -0.08 17.75
CA LYS A 159 4.54 -1.53 17.74
C LYS A 159 4.65 -2.13 19.15
N PRO A 160 3.56 -2.08 19.92
CA PRO A 160 3.57 -2.49 21.31
C PRO A 160 3.95 -3.95 21.48
N ARG A 161 4.72 -4.25 22.53
CA ARG A 161 4.89 -5.61 23.00
C ARG A 161 3.61 -6.05 23.72
N PHE A 162 3.39 -7.37 23.80
CA PHE A 162 2.16 -7.91 24.39
C PHE A 162 1.89 -7.43 25.82
N ASP A 163 2.96 -7.33 26.62
CA ASP A 163 2.94 -6.82 27.99
C ASP A 163 2.64 -5.30 28.07
N GLU A 164 3.16 -4.49 27.15
CA GLU A 164 2.88 -3.06 27.11
C GLU A 164 1.42 -2.75 26.80
N SER A 165 0.81 -3.45 25.85
CA SER A 165 -0.62 -3.30 25.53
C SER A 165 -1.51 -3.67 26.72
N TYR A 166 -1.13 -4.69 27.49
CA TYR A 166 -1.86 -5.13 28.67
C TYR A 166 -1.72 -4.15 29.84
N ILE A 167 -0.51 -3.62 30.09
CA ILE A 167 -0.24 -2.64 31.16
C ILE A 167 -1.01 -1.35 30.90
N VAL A 168 -1.03 -0.85 29.66
CA VAL A 168 -1.80 0.35 29.29
C VAL A 168 -3.31 0.11 29.52
N SER A 169 -3.81 -1.06 29.12
CA SER A 169 -5.23 -1.40 29.35
C SER A 169 -5.61 -1.42 30.82
N ILE A 170 -4.70 -1.83 31.71
CA ILE A 170 -4.91 -1.87 33.18
C ILE A 170 -4.73 -0.46 33.80
N ALA A 171 -3.70 0.28 33.38
CA ALA A 171 -3.36 1.58 33.98
C ALA A 171 -4.46 2.63 33.78
N TYR A 172 -5.23 2.53 32.70
CA TYR A 172 -6.34 3.41 32.39
C TYR A 172 -7.72 2.81 32.70
N CYS A 173 -7.80 1.74 33.52
CA CYS A 173 -9.05 1.12 33.95
C CYS A 173 -9.93 1.99 34.85
N ASP A 174 -10.33 3.16 34.35
CA ASP A 174 -11.59 3.77 34.74
C ASP A 174 -12.63 3.38 33.67
N PRO A 175 -13.53 2.41 33.96
CA PRO A 175 -14.54 1.96 33.00
C PRO A 175 -15.45 3.09 32.51
N SER A 176 -15.49 4.22 33.24
CA SER A 176 -16.30 5.39 32.89
C SER A 176 -15.66 6.24 31.80
N ARG A 177 -14.36 6.14 31.58
CA ARG A 177 -13.59 6.96 30.62
C ARG A 177 -13.21 6.25 29.33
N LEU A 178 -13.35 4.93 29.26
CA LEU A 178 -12.86 4.14 28.14
C LEU A 178 -14.02 3.64 27.27
N SER A 179 -14.18 4.18 26.09
CA SER A 179 -15.13 3.67 25.08
C SER A 179 -14.57 2.50 24.27
N ALA A 180 -13.25 2.25 24.28
CA ALA A 180 -12.58 1.46 23.26
C ALA A 180 -11.50 0.47 23.77
N LEU A 181 -11.51 0.04 25.05
CA LEU A 181 -10.49 -0.89 25.58
C LEU A 181 -10.44 -2.28 24.92
N HIS A 182 -11.44 -2.62 24.11
CA HIS A 182 -11.52 -3.94 23.45
C HIS A 182 -11.33 -3.89 21.94
N ARG A 183 -11.00 -2.72 21.39
CA ARG A 183 -10.80 -2.56 19.94
C ARG A 183 -9.31 -2.34 19.63
N ASN A 184 -8.78 -3.13 18.71
CA ASN A 184 -7.40 -2.98 18.24
C ASN A 184 -7.32 -1.82 17.22
N LEU A 185 -7.39 -0.57 17.72
CA LEU A 185 -7.22 0.62 16.88
C LEU A 185 -5.75 0.83 16.55
N ALA A 186 -5.44 0.70 15.27
CA ALA A 186 -4.11 0.88 14.72
C ALA A 186 -3.97 2.24 14.01
N ASN A 187 -2.81 2.84 14.15
CA ASN A 187 -2.38 3.95 13.32
C ASN A 187 -2.31 3.52 11.86
N SER A 188 -3.14 4.11 11.01
CA SER A 188 -3.18 3.82 9.57
C SER A 188 -1.99 4.39 8.79
N GLY A 189 -1.22 5.30 9.39
CA GLY A 189 -0.19 6.07 8.72
C GLY A 189 -0.72 7.34 8.04
N PHE A 190 -1.99 7.68 8.22
CA PHE A 190 -2.58 8.90 7.68
C PHE A 190 -2.83 9.91 8.78
N TYR A 191 -2.41 11.14 8.54
CA TYR A 191 -2.41 12.21 9.52
C TYR A 191 -2.95 13.50 8.91
N ALA A 192 -3.61 14.33 9.72
CA ALA A 192 -3.90 15.71 9.39
C ALA A 192 -3.24 16.60 10.43
N PHE A 193 -2.66 17.70 9.99
CA PHE A 193 -1.91 18.61 10.85
C PHE A 193 -2.28 20.05 10.58
N ARG A 194 -2.27 20.87 11.63
CA ARG A 194 -2.11 22.30 11.48
C ARG A 194 -0.72 22.64 10.96
N TYR A 195 -0.64 23.72 10.19
CA TYR A 195 0.62 24.18 9.59
C TYR A 195 1.75 24.36 10.62
N GLU A 196 1.42 24.77 11.83
CA GLU A 196 2.37 25.02 12.92
C GLU A 196 3.15 23.78 13.36
N VAL A 197 2.73 22.57 12.96
CA VAL A 197 3.55 21.37 13.19
C VAL A 197 4.92 21.49 12.53
N LEU A 198 5.03 22.21 11.42
CA LEU A 198 6.29 22.41 10.71
C LEU A 198 7.28 23.25 11.53
N ASP A 199 6.81 24.20 12.32
CA ASP A 199 7.66 24.97 13.25
C ASP A 199 8.22 24.05 14.33
N ILE A 200 7.37 23.20 14.91
CA ILE A 200 7.78 22.20 15.89
C ILE A 200 8.86 21.26 15.32
N LEU A 201 8.68 20.78 14.08
CA LEU A 201 9.64 19.88 13.43
C LEU A 201 10.99 20.56 13.15
N GLU A 202 10.98 21.86 12.83
CA GLU A 202 12.19 22.67 12.63
C GLU A 202 12.94 22.92 13.95
N GLU A 203 12.21 23.30 14.97
CA GLU A 203 12.79 23.58 16.31
C GLU A 203 13.28 22.31 17.00
N ASN A 204 12.72 21.14 16.66
CA ASN A 204 13.03 19.85 17.25
C ASN A 204 13.51 18.82 16.22
N PRO A 205 14.74 18.96 15.67
CA PRO A 205 15.23 18.14 14.57
C PRO A 205 15.42 16.64 14.91
N TYR A 206 15.29 16.25 16.17
CA TYR A 206 15.30 14.86 16.62
C TYR A 206 13.94 14.16 16.41
N LEU A 207 12.88 14.90 16.14
CA LEU A 207 11.55 14.36 15.80
C LEU A 207 11.54 13.87 14.35
N MET A 208 12.03 12.64 14.13
CA MET A 208 12.25 12.08 12.80
C MET A 208 11.09 11.21 12.30
N ASP A 209 10.38 10.53 13.19
CA ASP A 209 9.28 9.60 12.87
C ASP A 209 8.01 10.02 13.58
N PHE A 210 6.87 9.97 12.88
CA PHE A 210 5.60 10.41 13.47
C PHE A 210 5.19 9.56 14.67
N GLY A 211 5.24 8.23 14.53
CA GLY A 211 4.80 7.32 15.58
C GLY A 211 5.73 7.27 16.79
N LYS A 212 7.04 7.22 16.54
CA LYS A 212 8.03 7.06 17.62
C LYS A 212 8.34 8.35 18.36
N HIS A 213 8.29 9.48 17.65
CA HIS A 213 8.78 10.75 18.19
C HIS A 213 7.71 11.84 18.25
N VAL A 214 7.02 12.12 17.13
CA VAL A 214 6.15 13.29 17.03
C VAL A 214 4.89 13.15 17.90
N PHE A 215 4.13 12.07 17.74
CA PHE A 215 2.90 11.91 18.53
C PHE A 215 3.17 11.79 20.03
N PRO A 216 4.13 10.98 20.52
CA PRO A 216 4.48 11.00 21.93
C PRO A 216 4.86 12.41 22.43
N TRP A 217 5.69 13.13 21.68
CA TRP A 217 6.11 14.48 22.04
C TRP A 217 4.92 15.46 22.09
N LEU A 218 4.01 15.43 21.10
CA LEU A 218 2.82 16.28 21.09
C LEU A 218 1.93 16.02 22.31
N LEU A 219 1.72 14.77 22.68
CA LEU A 219 0.92 14.38 23.85
C LEU A 219 1.59 14.85 25.16
N GLU A 220 2.90 14.66 25.31
CA GLU A 220 3.67 15.08 26.47
C GLU A 220 3.67 16.61 26.65
N ASN A 221 3.58 17.37 25.56
CA ASN A 221 3.52 18.83 25.58
C ASN A 221 2.09 19.40 25.58
N GLY A 222 1.08 18.55 25.75
CA GLY A 222 -0.32 18.97 25.96
C GLY A 222 -1.04 19.45 24.71
N TYR A 223 -0.57 19.10 23.51
CA TYR A 223 -1.27 19.39 22.25
C TYR A 223 -2.53 18.53 22.12
N ASP A 224 -3.60 19.12 21.54
CA ASP A 224 -4.84 18.39 21.24
C ASP A 224 -4.61 17.47 20.02
N VAL A 225 -4.41 16.18 20.28
CA VAL A 225 -4.29 15.14 19.27
C VAL A 225 -5.54 14.27 19.30
N ARG A 226 -6.19 14.10 18.15
CA ARG A 226 -7.42 13.32 18.04
C ARG A 226 -7.25 12.10 17.13
N GLY A 227 -8.07 11.07 17.39
CA GLY A 227 -8.25 9.92 16.51
C GLY A 227 -9.52 10.07 15.70
N TRP A 228 -9.44 9.75 14.41
CA TRP A 228 -10.59 9.56 13.53
C TRP A 228 -10.67 8.10 13.12
N GLU A 229 -11.74 7.44 13.52
CA GLU A 229 -11.93 6.01 13.26
C GLU A 229 -12.54 5.79 11.88
N SER A 230 -11.92 4.93 11.08
CA SER A 230 -12.39 4.56 9.76
C SER A 230 -12.69 3.06 9.68
N SER A 231 -13.85 2.73 9.10
CA SER A 231 -14.21 1.36 8.73
C SER A 231 -13.83 1.01 7.29
N ALA A 232 -13.09 1.89 6.62
CA ALA A 232 -12.64 1.68 5.25
C ALA A 232 -11.73 0.45 5.13
N TYR A 233 -11.74 -0.15 3.94
CA TYR A 233 -10.70 -1.11 3.58
C TYR A 233 -9.33 -0.45 3.65
N TRP A 234 -8.40 -1.11 4.32
CA TRP A 234 -7.03 -0.63 4.47
C TRP A 234 -6.06 -1.81 4.58
N ILE A 235 -4.99 -1.79 3.80
CA ILE A 235 -3.90 -2.77 3.90
C ILE A 235 -2.54 -2.12 3.62
N ASP A 236 -1.58 -2.28 4.56
CA ASP A 236 -0.17 -1.99 4.32
C ASP A 236 0.45 -3.10 3.47
N VAL A 237 0.83 -2.76 2.26
CA VAL A 237 1.51 -3.67 1.32
C VAL A 237 2.99 -3.79 1.71
N GLY A 238 3.26 -4.23 2.92
CA GLY A 238 4.61 -4.26 3.51
C GLY A 238 5.37 -5.57 3.37
N ARG A 239 4.69 -6.68 3.08
CA ARG A 239 5.26 -8.04 2.99
C ARG A 239 4.72 -8.78 1.76
N PRO A 240 5.40 -9.81 1.25
CA PRO A 240 4.90 -10.59 0.11
C PRO A 240 3.49 -11.15 0.31
N ALA A 241 3.18 -11.64 1.52
CA ALA A 241 1.84 -12.14 1.83
C ALA A 241 0.78 -11.04 1.75
N THR A 242 1.01 -9.84 2.35
CA THR A 242 0.08 -8.71 2.26
C THR A 242 -0.01 -8.15 0.84
N TYR A 243 1.05 -8.29 0.03
CA TYR A 243 1.01 -7.95 -1.40
C TYR A 243 0.08 -8.88 -2.19
N LEU A 244 0.14 -10.20 -1.96
CA LEU A 244 -0.83 -11.15 -2.54
C LEU A 244 -2.25 -10.83 -2.09
N MET A 245 -2.46 -10.64 -0.79
CA MET A 245 -3.77 -10.30 -0.23
C MET A 245 -4.36 -9.03 -0.85
N ALA A 246 -3.57 -7.95 -0.97
CA ALA A 246 -4.03 -6.71 -1.58
C ALA A 246 -4.53 -6.92 -3.02
N ASN A 247 -3.87 -7.78 -3.80
CA ASN A 247 -4.33 -8.14 -5.14
C ASN A 247 -5.64 -8.93 -5.10
N PHE A 248 -5.78 -9.89 -4.18
CA PHE A 248 -6.99 -10.72 -4.07
C PHE A 248 -8.18 -9.91 -3.53
N ASP A 249 -7.96 -9.07 -2.55
CA ASP A 249 -8.98 -8.19 -1.97
C ASP A 249 -9.49 -7.19 -3.00
N LEU A 250 -8.59 -6.61 -3.80
CA LEU A 250 -8.97 -5.73 -4.91
C LEU A 250 -9.82 -6.46 -5.96
N LEU A 251 -9.40 -7.67 -6.37
CA LEU A 251 -10.14 -8.49 -7.31
C LEU A 251 -11.50 -8.95 -6.77
N SER A 252 -11.64 -9.13 -5.45
CA SER A 252 -12.89 -9.49 -4.78
C SER A 252 -13.86 -8.34 -4.61
N GLY A 253 -13.44 -7.10 -4.91
CA GLY A 253 -14.25 -5.90 -4.68
C GLY A 253 -14.23 -5.37 -3.23
N LEU A 254 -13.43 -5.95 -2.33
CA LEU A 254 -13.34 -5.48 -0.92
C LEU A 254 -12.83 -4.04 -0.81
N ALA A 255 -12.06 -3.60 -1.79
CA ALA A 255 -11.51 -2.24 -1.85
C ALA A 255 -12.35 -1.28 -2.70
N GLU A 256 -13.61 -1.61 -3.06
CA GLU A 256 -14.45 -0.70 -3.84
C GLU A 256 -14.54 0.70 -3.19
N PRO A 257 -14.48 1.78 -3.98
CA PRO A 257 -14.59 1.85 -5.45
C PRO A 257 -13.28 1.67 -6.22
N LEU A 258 -12.17 1.31 -5.56
CA LEU A 258 -10.91 1.03 -6.23
C LEU A 258 -11.07 -0.20 -7.15
N ARG A 259 -10.46 -0.12 -8.33
CA ARG A 259 -10.61 -1.18 -9.35
C ARG A 259 -9.26 -1.53 -9.97
N PRO A 260 -9.06 -2.82 -10.34
CA PRO A 260 -7.93 -3.24 -11.16
C PRO A 260 -7.81 -2.44 -12.47
N TYR A 261 -6.67 -2.54 -13.10
CA TYR A 261 -6.46 -1.99 -14.44
C TYR A 261 -7.25 -2.76 -15.50
N GLY A 262 -7.74 -2.05 -16.50
CA GLY A 262 -8.43 -2.64 -17.64
C GLY A 262 -9.95 -2.52 -17.58
N MET A 263 -10.61 -3.18 -18.54
CA MET A 263 -12.07 -3.22 -18.65
C MET A 263 -12.60 -4.49 -18.00
N GLU A 264 -13.58 -4.35 -17.11
CA GLU A 264 -14.19 -5.48 -16.41
C GLU A 264 -15.31 -6.09 -17.25
N ARG A 265 -15.30 -7.41 -17.31
CA ARG A 265 -16.39 -8.21 -17.86
C ARG A 265 -16.52 -9.54 -17.11
N ASP A 266 -17.64 -9.73 -16.41
CA ASP A 266 -17.97 -10.97 -15.68
C ASP A 266 -16.87 -11.41 -14.68
N GLY A 267 -16.29 -10.46 -13.95
CA GLY A 267 -15.22 -10.70 -12.97
C GLY A 267 -13.83 -10.92 -13.60
N VAL A 268 -13.69 -10.64 -14.90
CA VAL A 268 -12.41 -10.67 -15.62
C VAL A 268 -12.05 -9.26 -16.07
N TRP A 269 -10.88 -8.79 -15.64
CA TRP A 269 -10.32 -7.48 -16.00
C TRP A 269 -9.32 -7.66 -17.14
N LEU A 270 -9.58 -7.01 -18.27
CA LEU A 270 -8.78 -7.13 -19.48
C LEU A 270 -8.14 -5.79 -19.86
N GLY A 271 -6.83 -5.78 -19.99
CA GLY A 271 -6.10 -4.69 -20.63
C GLY A 271 -6.25 -4.69 -22.16
N GLU A 272 -5.60 -3.75 -22.81
CA GLU A 272 -5.62 -3.60 -24.25
C GLU A 272 -4.79 -4.72 -24.93
N GLY A 273 -5.26 -5.21 -26.08
CA GLY A 273 -4.52 -6.17 -26.88
C GLY A 273 -4.32 -7.55 -26.23
N VAL A 274 -5.16 -7.94 -25.28
CA VAL A 274 -5.13 -9.30 -24.69
C VAL A 274 -5.60 -10.31 -25.71
N GLU A 275 -4.79 -11.37 -25.90
CA GLU A 275 -5.08 -12.48 -26.82
C GLU A 275 -5.34 -13.77 -26.00
N VAL A 276 -6.54 -14.34 -26.13
CA VAL A 276 -6.92 -15.59 -25.46
C VAL A 276 -7.20 -16.66 -26.51
N ALA A 277 -6.34 -17.70 -26.56
CA ALA A 277 -6.47 -18.77 -27.53
C ALA A 277 -7.72 -19.65 -27.29
N PRO A 278 -8.25 -20.30 -28.32
CA PRO A 278 -9.35 -21.25 -28.18
C PRO A 278 -9.02 -22.35 -27.16
N GLY A 279 -10.00 -22.69 -26.32
CA GLY A 279 -9.86 -23.70 -25.26
C GLY A 279 -9.17 -23.23 -23.98
N ALA A 280 -8.63 -22.00 -23.95
CA ALA A 280 -8.19 -21.39 -22.69
C ALA A 280 -9.39 -21.07 -21.78
N ARG A 281 -9.17 -21.14 -20.46
CA ARG A 281 -10.20 -20.89 -19.44
C ARG A 281 -9.78 -19.78 -18.48
N LEU A 282 -10.56 -18.72 -18.43
CA LEU A 282 -10.44 -17.67 -17.43
C LEU A 282 -11.48 -17.94 -16.33
N VAL A 283 -11.02 -18.18 -15.11
CA VAL A 283 -11.88 -18.48 -13.93
C VAL A 283 -11.87 -17.24 -13.02
N PRO A 284 -12.94 -16.47 -12.98
CA PRO A 284 -12.99 -15.25 -12.18
C PRO A 284 -12.75 -15.49 -10.69
N PRO A 285 -12.22 -14.47 -9.97
CA PRO A 285 -11.74 -13.19 -10.49
C PRO A 285 -10.33 -13.28 -11.10
N VAL A 286 -10.11 -12.56 -12.22
CA VAL A 286 -8.84 -12.55 -12.96
C VAL A 286 -8.54 -11.16 -13.50
N ALA A 287 -7.27 -10.72 -13.47
CA ALA A 287 -6.84 -9.49 -14.12
C ALA A 287 -5.67 -9.75 -15.08
N LEU A 288 -5.84 -9.38 -16.34
CA LEU A 288 -4.83 -9.50 -17.40
C LEU A 288 -4.41 -8.09 -17.86
N GLY A 289 -3.12 -7.79 -17.83
CA GLY A 289 -2.55 -6.54 -18.32
C GLY A 289 -2.51 -6.46 -19.85
N ASP A 290 -2.07 -5.33 -20.38
CA ASP A 290 -1.99 -5.11 -21.82
C ASP A 290 -1.09 -6.14 -22.51
N GLY A 291 -1.52 -6.59 -23.70
CA GLY A 291 -0.73 -7.48 -24.54
C GLY A 291 -0.45 -8.86 -23.95
N VAL A 292 -1.19 -9.28 -22.92
CA VAL A 292 -1.08 -10.63 -22.36
C VAL A 292 -1.57 -11.64 -23.38
N LYS A 293 -0.78 -12.72 -23.57
CA LYS A 293 -1.10 -13.84 -24.46
C LYS A 293 -1.35 -15.11 -23.67
N VAL A 294 -2.51 -15.71 -23.87
CA VAL A 294 -2.95 -16.93 -23.19
C VAL A 294 -3.09 -18.06 -24.20
N GLY A 295 -2.25 -19.10 -24.06
CA GLY A 295 -2.18 -20.26 -24.94
C GLY A 295 -3.37 -21.20 -24.82
N SER A 296 -3.53 -22.08 -25.81
CA SER A 296 -4.63 -23.05 -25.85
C SER A 296 -4.59 -24.00 -24.66
N GLY A 297 -5.76 -24.28 -24.08
CA GLY A 297 -5.88 -25.15 -22.91
C GLY A 297 -5.32 -24.56 -21.59
N ALA A 298 -4.74 -23.36 -21.60
CA ALA A 298 -4.27 -22.71 -20.39
C ALA A 298 -5.43 -22.36 -19.45
N ARG A 299 -5.17 -22.36 -18.13
CA ARG A 299 -6.14 -21.98 -17.10
C ARG A 299 -5.61 -20.85 -16.23
N LEU A 300 -6.34 -19.73 -16.18
CA LEU A 300 -6.02 -18.60 -15.34
C LEU A 300 -7.15 -18.36 -14.34
N GLY A 301 -6.79 -18.26 -13.06
CA GLY A 301 -7.72 -18.04 -11.97
C GLY A 301 -8.22 -19.32 -11.28
N PRO A 302 -8.96 -19.16 -10.15
CA PRO A 302 -9.34 -17.84 -9.62
C PRO A 302 -8.15 -17.08 -9.01
N PHE A 303 -8.36 -15.78 -8.81
CA PHE A 303 -7.36 -14.91 -8.18
C PHE A 303 -6.00 -14.91 -8.91
N ALA A 304 -6.01 -14.81 -10.22
CA ALA A 304 -4.81 -14.63 -11.02
C ALA A 304 -4.68 -13.19 -11.52
N VAL A 305 -3.55 -12.56 -11.21
CA VAL A 305 -3.14 -11.29 -11.81
C VAL A 305 -1.96 -11.56 -12.73
N VAL A 306 -2.09 -11.23 -14.02
CA VAL A 306 -1.04 -11.42 -15.02
C VAL A 306 -0.67 -10.06 -15.61
N GLY A 307 0.58 -9.64 -15.42
CA GLY A 307 1.11 -8.33 -15.79
C GLY A 307 1.32 -8.15 -17.29
N HIS A 308 1.46 -6.90 -17.69
CA HIS A 308 1.56 -6.47 -19.09
C HIS A 308 2.63 -7.24 -19.89
N GLY A 309 2.29 -7.65 -21.11
CA GLY A 309 3.18 -8.31 -22.04
C GLY A 309 3.63 -9.71 -21.63
N SER A 310 2.98 -10.33 -20.64
CA SER A 310 3.30 -11.69 -20.22
C SER A 310 2.67 -12.72 -21.13
N VAL A 311 3.32 -13.89 -21.22
CA VAL A 311 2.91 -15.00 -22.08
C VAL A 311 2.68 -16.25 -21.23
N ILE A 312 1.45 -16.75 -21.25
CA ILE A 312 1.08 -18.01 -20.61
C ILE A 312 0.93 -19.05 -21.73
N ARG A 313 1.83 -20.03 -21.75
CA ARG A 313 1.88 -21.04 -22.80
C ARG A 313 0.77 -22.08 -22.68
N GLU A 314 0.71 -22.98 -23.64
CA GLU A 314 -0.32 -24.01 -23.76
C GLU A 314 -0.40 -24.89 -22.51
N ASN A 315 -1.65 -25.17 -22.08
CA ASN A 315 -1.97 -25.99 -20.90
C ASN A 315 -1.31 -25.56 -19.58
N ALA A 316 -0.71 -24.37 -19.53
CA ALA A 316 -0.19 -23.81 -18.28
C ALA A 316 -1.34 -23.37 -17.36
N ALA A 317 -1.08 -23.33 -16.05
CA ALA A 317 -2.04 -22.89 -15.04
C ALA A 317 -1.45 -21.84 -14.12
N VAL A 318 -2.22 -20.77 -13.85
CA VAL A 318 -1.89 -19.72 -12.88
C VAL A 318 -3.10 -19.48 -11.99
N GLU A 319 -2.96 -19.80 -10.70
CA GLU A 319 -4.05 -19.71 -9.71
C GLU A 319 -3.55 -19.06 -8.43
N HIS A 320 -4.37 -18.21 -7.79
CA HIS A 320 -4.04 -17.51 -6.52
C HIS A 320 -2.64 -16.87 -6.56
N SER A 321 -2.27 -16.24 -7.67
CA SER A 321 -0.92 -15.79 -7.93
C SER A 321 -0.86 -14.45 -8.63
N VAL A 322 0.24 -13.73 -8.38
CA VAL A 322 0.58 -12.51 -9.09
C VAL A 322 1.79 -12.76 -9.97
N VAL A 323 1.60 -12.70 -11.27
CA VAL A 323 2.64 -12.75 -12.29
C VAL A 323 2.87 -11.34 -12.79
N LEU A 324 4.05 -10.77 -12.57
CA LEU A 324 4.38 -9.40 -12.98
C LEU A 324 4.57 -9.31 -14.51
N SER A 325 4.96 -8.12 -14.99
CA SER A 325 5.04 -7.83 -16.42
C SER A 325 6.15 -8.65 -17.14
N ARG A 326 5.95 -8.96 -18.41
CA ARG A 326 6.92 -9.62 -19.30
C ARG A 326 7.41 -10.99 -18.83
N VAL A 327 6.59 -11.70 -18.04
CA VAL A 327 6.87 -13.05 -17.59
C VAL A 327 6.45 -14.07 -18.65
N GLU A 328 7.20 -15.15 -18.77
CA GLU A 328 6.81 -16.31 -19.57
C GLU A 328 6.57 -17.51 -18.65
N VAL A 329 5.34 -18.06 -18.68
CA VAL A 329 4.99 -19.31 -18.01
C VAL A 329 4.92 -20.38 -19.09
N GLY A 330 5.85 -21.34 -19.01
CA GLY A 330 6.08 -22.40 -20.01
C GLY A 330 4.94 -23.39 -20.13
N GLU A 331 4.95 -24.15 -21.20
CA GLU A 331 3.94 -25.17 -21.51
C GLU A 331 3.74 -26.15 -20.33
N THR A 332 2.49 -26.38 -19.95
CA THR A 332 2.09 -27.27 -18.84
C THR A 332 2.66 -26.93 -17.48
N ALA A 333 3.33 -25.77 -17.33
CA ALA A 333 3.79 -25.28 -16.04
C ALA A 333 2.62 -24.83 -15.16
N ARG A 334 2.81 -24.88 -13.84
CA ARG A 334 1.83 -24.45 -12.84
C ARG A 334 2.42 -23.41 -11.91
N VAL A 335 1.65 -22.36 -11.64
CA VAL A 335 2.01 -21.32 -10.69
C VAL A 335 0.84 -21.14 -9.73
N THR A 336 1.05 -21.45 -8.46
CA THR A 336 0.00 -21.43 -7.42
C THR A 336 0.48 -20.70 -6.19
N SER A 337 -0.35 -19.82 -5.61
CA SER A 337 -0.08 -19.07 -4.37
C SER A 337 1.29 -18.38 -4.38
N SER A 338 1.70 -17.85 -5.54
CA SER A 338 3.06 -17.38 -5.80
C SER A 338 3.09 -15.96 -6.36
N ILE A 339 4.25 -15.32 -6.22
CA ILE A 339 4.56 -14.06 -6.89
C ILE A 339 5.72 -14.32 -7.85
N VAL A 340 5.52 -14.01 -9.13
CA VAL A 340 6.55 -14.16 -10.17
C VAL A 340 7.01 -12.77 -10.60
N GLY A 341 8.28 -12.48 -10.37
CA GLY A 341 8.91 -11.18 -10.64
C GLY A 341 8.98 -10.84 -12.12
N GLU A 342 9.18 -9.57 -12.41
CA GLU A 342 9.16 -9.01 -13.75
C GLU A 342 10.20 -9.66 -14.67
N GLY A 343 9.79 -10.07 -15.88
CA GLY A 343 10.67 -10.70 -16.87
C GLY A 343 11.18 -12.09 -16.51
N ALA A 344 10.67 -12.71 -15.45
CA ALA A 344 11.04 -14.07 -15.07
C ALA A 344 10.49 -15.11 -16.08
N ARG A 345 11.08 -16.29 -16.07
CA ARG A 345 10.67 -17.41 -16.91
C ARG A 345 10.46 -18.66 -16.09
N ILE A 346 9.29 -19.25 -16.18
CA ILE A 346 8.99 -20.56 -15.62
C ILE A 346 9.08 -21.55 -16.78
N LEU A 347 10.05 -22.47 -16.74
CA LEU A 347 10.26 -23.44 -17.82
C LEU A 347 9.09 -24.44 -17.90
N PRO A 348 8.93 -25.12 -19.07
CA PRO A 348 7.86 -26.08 -19.25
C PRO A 348 7.82 -27.17 -18.18
N ARG A 349 6.60 -27.56 -17.74
CA ARG A 349 6.31 -28.61 -16.75
C ARG A 349 6.77 -28.33 -15.33
N CYS A 350 7.32 -27.14 -15.04
CA CYS A 350 7.69 -26.77 -13.66
C CYS A 350 6.45 -26.46 -12.81
N ASN A 351 6.46 -26.89 -11.55
CA ASN A 351 5.49 -26.51 -10.54
C ASN A 351 6.10 -25.46 -9.58
N VAL A 352 5.46 -24.29 -9.47
CA VAL A 352 5.87 -23.18 -8.61
C VAL A 352 4.72 -22.92 -7.63
N GLU A 353 4.92 -23.25 -6.36
CA GLU A 353 3.90 -23.14 -5.32
C GLU A 353 4.46 -22.46 -4.08
N GLY A 354 3.75 -21.45 -3.56
CA GLY A 354 4.14 -20.70 -2.37
C GLY A 354 5.48 -19.95 -2.55
N ALA A 355 5.83 -19.54 -3.76
CA ALA A 355 7.14 -19.00 -4.07
C ALA A 355 7.11 -17.50 -4.42
N LEU A 356 8.22 -16.82 -4.11
CA LEU A 356 8.53 -15.49 -4.61
C LEU A 356 9.73 -15.58 -5.55
N VAL A 357 9.46 -15.54 -6.85
CA VAL A 357 10.46 -15.60 -7.92
C VAL A 357 11.00 -14.20 -8.20
N ARG A 358 12.32 -14.02 -8.28
CA ARG A 358 12.97 -12.73 -8.59
C ARG A 358 12.67 -12.25 -10.01
N ASP A 359 12.84 -10.94 -10.21
CA ASP A 359 12.85 -10.33 -11.53
C ASP A 359 13.94 -10.98 -12.42
N GLY A 360 13.56 -11.35 -13.64
CA GLY A 360 14.46 -11.93 -14.63
C GLY A 360 14.93 -13.38 -14.33
N GLU A 361 14.46 -13.99 -13.25
CA GLU A 361 14.85 -15.33 -12.83
C GLU A 361 14.28 -16.40 -13.76
N THR A 362 15.05 -17.49 -13.98
CA THR A 362 14.59 -18.66 -14.72
C THR A 362 14.42 -19.85 -13.78
N VAL A 363 13.20 -20.34 -13.65
CA VAL A 363 12.86 -21.51 -12.82
C VAL A 363 12.78 -22.73 -13.72
N GLY A 364 13.73 -23.66 -13.54
CA GLY A 364 13.86 -24.88 -14.36
C GLY A 364 13.55 -26.19 -13.62
N SER A 365 13.09 -26.13 -12.38
CA SER A 365 12.67 -27.26 -11.55
C SER A 365 11.52 -26.87 -10.63
N ASP A 366 10.85 -27.86 -10.07
CA ASP A 366 9.76 -27.61 -9.13
C ASP A 366 10.24 -26.86 -7.89
N VAL A 367 9.43 -25.88 -7.47
CA VAL A 367 9.63 -25.10 -6.26
C VAL A 367 8.33 -25.11 -5.48
N VAL A 368 8.34 -25.80 -4.33
CA VAL A 368 7.20 -25.89 -3.43
C VAL A 368 7.65 -25.39 -2.05
N ALA A 369 6.91 -24.45 -1.46
CA ALA A 369 7.14 -23.97 -0.11
C ALA A 369 6.11 -24.59 0.85
N GLU A 370 6.56 -24.97 2.06
CA GLU A 370 5.71 -25.69 3.01
C GLU A 370 4.90 -24.77 3.95
N ALA A 371 5.30 -23.52 4.15
CA ALA A 371 4.63 -22.65 5.13
C ALA A 371 4.60 -21.15 4.79
N GLU A 372 5.67 -20.57 4.26
CA GLU A 372 5.76 -19.15 3.87
C GLU A 372 6.30 -19.02 2.45
N LEU A 373 6.04 -17.87 1.80
CA LEU A 373 6.55 -17.62 0.45
C LEU A 373 8.08 -17.78 0.40
N LYS A 374 8.54 -18.78 -0.31
CA LYS A 374 9.96 -19.09 -0.48
C LYS A 374 10.58 -18.22 -1.57
N VAL A 375 11.61 -17.46 -1.23
CA VAL A 375 12.37 -16.68 -2.22
C VAL A 375 13.22 -17.60 -3.08
N VAL A 376 13.00 -17.55 -4.39
CA VAL A 376 13.79 -18.30 -5.39
C VAL A 376 14.92 -17.42 -5.89
N LEU A 377 16.15 -17.88 -5.69
CA LEU A 377 17.35 -17.27 -6.21
C LEU A 377 18.01 -18.28 -7.16
N ALA A 378 18.60 -17.82 -8.27
CA ALA A 378 19.46 -18.68 -9.12
C ALA A 378 20.60 -19.27 -8.27
N ARG A 379 20.87 -20.54 -8.47
CA ARG A 379 22.07 -21.20 -7.95
C ARG A 379 23.24 -20.99 -8.89
#